data_99dc218d92d5c6f40577d2e1f9c6f868
#
_entry.id   99dc218d92d5c6f40577d2e1f9c6f868
#
_cell.length_a   1.000
_cell.length_b   1.000
_cell.length_c   1.000
_cell.angle_alpha   90.00
_cell.angle_beta   90.00
_cell.angle_gamma   90.00
#
_symmetry.space_group_name_H-M   'P 1'
#
loop_
_entity.id
_entity.type
_entity.pdbx_description
1 polymer ?
#
loop_
_entity_poly.entity_id
_entity_poly.type
_entity_poly.pdbx_seq_one_letter_code
_entity_poly.pdbx_strand_id
1 'polypeptide(L)'
;MKFVTNRFQRSDLILLVAAVFAVALYVVTANGGFPLDDSWIHQVYGRNLAQTGMWAFVPGVPSAASTSPMYTVLLAIGYKLYISFKLWTYGLGIASLWVAGMLGGRMCERLLPTQANIRLYGGLAVIFAWHLVWAAASGMETMLFSMWTLALLALGWRELDARSTQFKDVALRGAVFGLVTALATITRPEGVALAGLIGLVSFLVQPQKSWRTFMIWGFGAAIAFLIAISPYLALNLHLTGGLLPDTAAAKQAENAPLLLDSFPIRIGKMVLPLVAGVQLFFVPGVIFFVIEQLRKLRQDRRTLLLIVPVLWSVGLIALYAAKLPAYYQHGRYVIPALPAFIVIGVVGTFQLVSAARKSVTGRVLTRSLAISTLLALTFFFFQGATVYGRDVSIIDQEMVASAHWIKDNIPTDQMLTIHDIGAVGYFAPRPMLDLAGLVSPEIIPFILDENSLWQWLQQKNARYLMAFPDQVPGDDVNDSHLCPVFTTGGQAAIQAGGPNMTVYELTWDGICPKH
;
A
#
# COMPACT_ATOMS: atom_id res chain seq x y z
N MET A 1 4.52 3.97 -34.73
CA MET A 1 3.45 3.44 -33.89
C MET A 1 2.48 4.58 -33.57
N LYS A 2 1.20 4.47 -33.93
CA LYS A 2 0.21 5.48 -33.55
C LYS A 2 -0.05 5.29 -32.03
N PHE A 3 0.03 6.38 -31.24
CA PHE A 3 -0.46 6.36 -29.88
C PHE A 3 -1.87 5.78 -29.90
N VAL A 4 -2.08 4.74 -29.10
CA VAL A 4 -3.43 4.27 -28.78
C VAL A 4 -4.21 5.50 -28.33
N THR A 5 -5.27 5.77 -29.04
CA THR A 5 -6.08 6.97 -28.81
C THR A 5 -6.46 7.03 -27.33
N ASN A 6 -6.21 8.17 -26.69
CA ASN A 6 -6.56 8.45 -25.29
C ASN A 6 -8.09 8.48 -25.06
N ARG A 7 -8.87 7.95 -26.02
CA ARG A 7 -10.33 7.92 -25.96
C ARG A 7 -10.79 6.81 -25.02
N PHE A 8 -11.75 7.15 -24.20
CA PHE A 8 -12.52 6.20 -23.40
C PHE A 8 -13.16 5.17 -24.34
N GLN A 9 -12.99 3.87 -24.00
CA GLN A 9 -13.49 2.76 -24.81
C GLN A 9 -14.50 1.94 -24.01
N ARG A 10 -15.28 1.09 -24.69
CA ARG A 10 -16.20 0.15 -24.03
C ARG A 10 -15.48 -0.76 -23.01
N SER A 11 -14.24 -1.14 -23.28
CA SER A 11 -13.40 -1.89 -22.33
C SER A 11 -13.21 -1.15 -21.00
N ASP A 12 -13.10 0.19 -21.01
CA ASP A 12 -12.89 0.97 -19.78
C ASP A 12 -14.14 0.94 -18.88
N LEU A 13 -15.34 0.89 -19.48
CA LEU A 13 -16.59 0.72 -18.74
C LEU A 13 -16.71 -0.70 -18.15
N ILE A 14 -16.33 -1.73 -18.93
CA ILE A 14 -16.30 -3.12 -18.44
C ILE A 14 -15.33 -3.23 -17.26
N LEU A 15 -14.16 -2.59 -17.33
CA LEU A 15 -13.19 -2.56 -16.24
C LEU A 15 -13.74 -1.82 -15.00
N LEU A 16 -14.54 -0.75 -15.17
CA LEU A 16 -15.22 -0.10 -14.04
C LEU A 16 -16.20 -1.05 -13.35
N VAL A 17 -17.07 -1.69 -14.13
CA VAL A 17 -18.04 -2.65 -13.60
C VAL A 17 -17.33 -3.82 -12.88
N ALA A 18 -16.23 -4.32 -13.45
CA ALA A 18 -15.42 -5.36 -12.84
C ALA A 18 -14.79 -4.90 -11.50
N ALA A 19 -14.26 -3.68 -11.43
CA ALA A 19 -13.69 -3.12 -10.19
C ALA A 19 -14.75 -2.94 -9.11
N VAL A 20 -15.93 -2.40 -9.47
CA VAL A 20 -17.08 -2.28 -8.54
C VAL A 20 -17.49 -3.65 -8.03
N PHE A 21 -17.68 -4.63 -8.92
CA PHE A 21 -18.04 -6.01 -8.55
C PHE A 21 -17.01 -6.63 -7.61
N ALA A 22 -15.71 -6.52 -7.95
CA ALA A 22 -14.66 -7.14 -7.16
C ALA A 22 -14.59 -6.58 -5.72
N VAL A 23 -14.60 -5.26 -5.57
CA VAL A 23 -14.57 -4.62 -4.25
C VAL A 23 -15.87 -4.86 -3.49
N ALA A 24 -17.03 -4.74 -4.16
CA ALA A 24 -18.33 -4.97 -3.52
C ALA A 24 -18.44 -6.39 -2.95
N LEU A 25 -17.95 -7.42 -3.69
CA LEU A 25 -17.94 -8.79 -3.20
C LEU A 25 -17.13 -8.91 -1.89
N TYR A 26 -15.93 -8.34 -1.83
CA TYR A 26 -15.08 -8.38 -0.64
C TYR A 26 -15.74 -7.65 0.54
N VAL A 27 -16.29 -6.47 0.29
CA VAL A 27 -16.98 -5.69 1.33
C VAL A 27 -18.21 -6.42 1.88
N VAL A 28 -19.00 -7.07 1.00
CA VAL A 28 -20.19 -7.84 1.43
C VAL A 28 -19.79 -9.06 2.26
N THR A 29 -18.74 -9.79 1.88
CA THR A 29 -18.25 -10.94 2.67
C THR A 29 -17.76 -10.56 4.07
N ALA A 30 -17.39 -9.30 4.27
CA ALA A 30 -16.91 -8.75 5.54
C ALA A 30 -17.96 -7.96 6.33
N ASN A 31 -19.22 -7.91 5.89
CA ASN A 31 -20.26 -7.04 6.46
C ASN A 31 -19.84 -5.55 6.57
N GLY A 32 -18.84 -5.15 5.78
CA GLY A 32 -18.37 -3.77 5.68
C GLY A 32 -17.50 -3.33 6.87
N GLY A 33 -16.23 -3.57 6.84
CA GLY A 33 -15.21 -3.14 7.81
C GLY A 33 -13.86 -2.96 7.14
N PHE A 34 -12.83 -2.70 7.90
CA PHE A 34 -11.46 -2.58 7.42
C PHE A 34 -10.59 -3.71 8.01
N PRO A 35 -9.70 -4.33 7.21
CA PRO A 35 -8.89 -5.46 7.63
C PRO A 35 -7.63 -5.06 8.39
N LEU A 36 -7.47 -3.79 8.75
CA LEU A 36 -6.30 -3.23 9.43
C LEU A 36 -6.71 -2.13 10.39
N ASP A 37 -6.11 -2.11 11.57
CA ASP A 37 -6.25 -1.00 12.52
C ASP A 37 -5.68 0.31 11.98
N ASP A 38 -4.58 0.26 11.23
CA ASP A 38 -3.97 1.43 10.55
C ASP A 38 -4.97 2.18 9.64
N SER A 39 -5.99 1.50 9.12
CA SER A 39 -7.04 2.13 8.30
C SER A 39 -7.84 3.15 9.12
N TRP A 40 -8.07 2.87 10.39
CA TRP A 40 -8.73 3.79 11.30
C TRP A 40 -7.86 5.00 11.64
N ILE A 41 -6.52 4.86 11.66
CA ILE A 41 -5.60 6.00 11.81
C ILE A 41 -5.85 7.02 10.69
N HIS A 42 -5.93 6.57 9.44
CA HIS A 42 -6.24 7.45 8.32
C HIS A 42 -7.62 8.10 8.44
N GLN A 43 -8.63 7.36 8.92
CA GLN A 43 -9.96 7.90 9.17
C GLN A 43 -9.93 9.00 10.26
N VAL A 44 -9.18 8.79 11.34
CA VAL A 44 -9.02 9.79 12.42
C VAL A 44 -8.43 11.09 11.87
N TYR A 45 -7.31 11.00 11.16
CA TYR A 45 -6.68 12.19 10.57
C TYR A 45 -7.59 12.87 9.53
N GLY A 46 -8.26 12.10 8.67
CA GLY A 46 -9.20 12.64 7.68
C GLY A 46 -10.37 13.36 8.32
N ARG A 47 -10.97 12.76 9.37
CA ARG A 47 -12.06 13.36 10.15
C ARG A 47 -11.62 14.66 10.84
N ASN A 48 -10.51 14.61 11.58
CA ASN A 48 -10.03 15.75 12.35
C ASN A 48 -9.63 16.91 11.42
N LEU A 49 -8.96 16.63 10.31
CA LEU A 49 -8.65 17.64 9.29
C LEU A 49 -9.91 18.29 8.71
N ALA A 50 -10.94 17.51 8.42
CA ALA A 50 -12.19 18.04 7.88
C ALA A 50 -12.98 18.89 8.88
N GLN A 51 -12.99 18.50 10.16
CA GLN A 51 -13.81 19.12 11.21
C GLN A 51 -13.13 20.32 11.85
N THR A 52 -11.82 20.23 12.09
CA THR A 52 -11.06 21.23 12.86
C THR A 52 -10.01 21.99 12.04
N GLY A 53 -9.70 21.52 10.83
CA GLY A 53 -8.59 22.03 10.02
C GLY A 53 -7.20 21.62 10.54
N MET A 54 -7.13 20.80 11.60
CA MET A 54 -5.88 20.41 12.23
C MET A 54 -5.39 19.06 11.69
N TRP A 55 -4.09 18.96 11.47
CA TRP A 55 -3.39 17.71 11.20
C TRP A 55 -3.05 17.05 12.54
N ALA A 56 -3.98 16.27 13.08
CA ALA A 56 -3.92 15.76 14.44
C ALA A 56 -4.57 14.38 14.55
N PHE A 57 -3.97 13.50 15.36
CA PHE A 57 -4.59 12.24 15.76
C PHE A 57 -5.52 12.46 16.96
N VAL A 58 -5.01 13.02 18.04
CA VAL A 58 -5.83 13.48 19.16
C VAL A 58 -6.35 14.89 18.86
N PRO A 59 -7.66 15.15 18.98
CA PRO A 59 -8.21 16.48 18.73
C PRO A 59 -7.48 17.56 19.54
N GLY A 60 -7.02 18.62 18.85
CA GLY A 60 -6.29 19.71 19.48
C GLY A 60 -4.78 19.50 19.68
N VAL A 61 -4.25 18.29 19.41
CA VAL A 61 -2.82 17.98 19.53
C VAL A 61 -2.25 17.64 18.15
N PRO A 62 -1.59 18.59 17.45
CA PRO A 62 -0.99 18.33 16.15
C PRO A 62 0.05 17.20 16.23
N SER A 63 0.06 16.31 15.24
CA SER A 63 0.96 15.15 15.19
C SER A 63 1.18 14.68 13.75
N ALA A 64 2.29 13.99 13.48
CA ALA A 64 2.71 13.59 12.14
C ALA A 64 2.58 12.06 11.89
N ALA A 65 1.70 11.35 12.60
CA ALA A 65 1.57 9.90 12.50
C ALA A 65 0.84 9.41 11.21
N SER A 66 0.26 10.31 10.41
CA SER A 66 -0.30 9.89 9.12
C SER A 66 0.81 9.55 8.12
N THR A 67 0.92 8.28 7.76
CA THR A 67 1.91 7.75 6.81
C THR A 67 1.61 8.10 5.36
N SER A 68 0.39 8.58 5.05
CA SER A 68 -0.06 8.92 3.69
C SER A 68 -0.86 10.23 3.67
N PRO A 69 -0.19 11.38 3.57
CA PRO A 69 -0.85 12.68 3.54
C PRO A 69 -1.88 12.83 2.41
N MET A 70 -1.56 12.33 1.21
CA MET A 70 -2.49 12.37 0.08
C MET A 70 -3.80 11.63 0.39
N TYR A 71 -3.68 10.44 0.97
CA TYR A 71 -4.85 9.63 1.30
C TYR A 71 -5.69 10.29 2.39
N THR A 72 -5.04 10.84 3.42
CA THR A 72 -5.70 11.62 4.49
C THR A 72 -6.49 12.81 3.94
N VAL A 73 -5.91 13.59 3.01
CA VAL A 73 -6.63 14.70 2.35
C VAL A 73 -7.83 14.20 1.56
N LEU A 74 -7.69 13.11 0.82
CA LEU A 74 -8.80 12.51 0.09
C LEU A 74 -9.92 12.04 1.02
N LEU A 75 -9.60 11.45 2.17
CA LEU A 75 -10.59 11.08 3.17
C LEU A 75 -11.27 12.31 3.79
N ALA A 76 -10.50 13.36 4.09
CA ALA A 76 -11.04 14.62 4.61
C ALA A 76 -12.08 15.26 3.67
N ILE A 77 -11.91 15.14 2.35
CA ILE A 77 -12.90 15.60 1.37
C ILE A 77 -14.24 14.88 1.59
N GLY A 78 -14.22 13.56 1.79
CA GLY A 78 -15.44 12.78 2.06
C GLY A 78 -16.18 13.24 3.32
N TYR A 79 -15.42 13.44 4.40
CA TYR A 79 -15.98 13.99 5.65
C TYR A 79 -16.55 15.40 5.46
N LYS A 80 -15.85 16.27 4.71
CA LYS A 80 -16.31 17.63 4.43
C LYS A 80 -17.57 17.67 3.59
N LEU A 81 -17.77 16.69 2.72
CA LEU A 81 -18.96 16.52 1.89
C LEU A 81 -20.07 15.73 2.59
N TYR A 82 -19.88 15.35 3.86
CA TYR A 82 -20.84 14.54 4.65
C TYR A 82 -21.23 13.21 3.99
N ILE A 83 -20.32 12.64 3.19
CA ILE A 83 -20.49 11.30 2.61
C ILE A 83 -20.11 10.25 3.68
N SER A 84 -20.85 9.14 3.75
CA SER A 84 -20.48 8.02 4.62
C SER A 84 -19.02 7.65 4.42
N PHE A 85 -18.23 7.62 5.49
CA PHE A 85 -16.80 7.33 5.44
C PHE A 85 -16.50 5.98 4.78
N LYS A 86 -17.32 4.94 5.04
CA LYS A 86 -17.18 3.63 4.39
C LYS A 86 -17.40 3.73 2.88
N LEU A 87 -18.51 4.36 2.46
CA LEU A 87 -18.83 4.52 1.03
C LEU A 87 -17.74 5.31 0.29
N TRP A 88 -17.27 6.41 0.89
CA TRP A 88 -16.21 7.22 0.31
C TRP A 88 -14.90 6.48 0.18
N THR A 89 -14.49 5.77 1.24
CA THR A 89 -13.24 5.00 1.29
C THR A 89 -13.23 3.87 0.26
N TYR A 90 -14.31 3.09 0.18
CA TYR A 90 -14.44 2.05 -0.85
C TYR A 90 -14.51 2.65 -2.26
N GLY A 91 -15.16 3.80 -2.41
CA GLY A 91 -15.19 4.56 -3.68
C GLY A 91 -13.79 4.95 -4.15
N LEU A 92 -12.93 5.43 -3.26
CA LEU A 92 -11.52 5.74 -3.56
C LEU A 92 -10.73 4.48 -3.96
N GLY A 93 -10.96 3.36 -3.28
CA GLY A 93 -10.37 2.06 -3.62
C GLY A 93 -10.81 1.57 -4.99
N ILE A 94 -12.10 1.59 -5.28
CA ILE A 94 -12.67 1.24 -6.60
C ILE A 94 -12.09 2.12 -7.70
N ALA A 95 -12.05 3.43 -7.51
CA ALA A 95 -11.50 4.36 -8.49
C ALA A 95 -10.02 4.07 -8.76
N SER A 96 -9.23 3.82 -7.72
CA SER A 96 -7.81 3.48 -7.83
C SER A 96 -7.60 2.15 -8.56
N LEU A 97 -8.38 1.12 -8.24
CA LEU A 97 -8.31 -0.19 -8.88
C LEU A 97 -8.73 -0.12 -10.35
N TRP A 98 -9.81 0.59 -10.65
CA TRP A 98 -10.27 0.83 -12.02
C TRP A 98 -9.24 1.53 -12.87
N VAL A 99 -8.68 2.66 -12.38
CA VAL A 99 -7.64 3.42 -13.10
C VAL A 99 -6.38 2.55 -13.29
N ALA A 100 -5.98 1.77 -12.29
CA ALA A 100 -4.88 0.82 -12.42
C ALA A 100 -5.16 -0.23 -13.50
N GLY A 101 -6.36 -0.80 -13.54
CA GLY A 101 -6.82 -1.71 -14.59
C GLY A 101 -6.78 -1.07 -15.99
N MET A 102 -7.27 0.17 -16.13
CA MET A 102 -7.19 0.92 -17.39
C MET A 102 -5.74 1.17 -17.83
N LEU A 103 -4.88 1.60 -16.93
CA LEU A 103 -3.46 1.85 -17.23
C LEU A 103 -2.77 0.55 -17.63
N GLY A 104 -2.96 -0.52 -16.86
CA GLY A 104 -2.41 -1.84 -17.17
C GLY A 104 -2.86 -2.35 -18.53
N GLY A 105 -4.15 -2.25 -18.82
CA GLY A 105 -4.70 -2.63 -20.11
C GLY A 105 -4.11 -1.83 -21.29
N ARG A 106 -3.97 -0.50 -21.14
CA ARG A 106 -3.34 0.36 -22.15
C ARG A 106 -1.85 0.06 -22.34
N MET A 107 -1.14 -0.28 -21.27
CA MET A 107 0.26 -0.69 -21.35
C MET A 107 0.41 -2.03 -22.10
N CYS A 108 -0.49 -2.99 -21.85
CA CYS A 108 -0.54 -4.25 -22.62
C CYS A 108 -0.85 -3.99 -24.10
N GLU A 109 -1.86 -3.18 -24.42
CA GLU A 109 -2.24 -2.82 -25.81
C GLU A 109 -1.09 -2.14 -26.55
N ARG A 110 -0.33 -1.28 -25.87
CA ARG A 110 0.85 -0.64 -26.45
C ARG A 110 1.92 -1.64 -26.87
N LEU A 111 2.17 -2.67 -26.04
CA LEU A 111 3.19 -3.68 -26.33
C LEU A 111 2.72 -4.78 -27.29
N LEU A 112 1.42 -4.99 -27.39
CA LEU A 112 0.78 -6.02 -28.23
C LEU A 112 -0.38 -5.42 -29.05
N PRO A 113 -0.13 -4.44 -29.93
CA PRO A 113 -1.19 -3.67 -30.61
C PRO A 113 -2.02 -4.50 -31.60
N THR A 114 -1.53 -5.64 -32.04
CA THR A 114 -2.22 -6.56 -32.96
C THR A 114 -3.04 -7.62 -32.26
N GLN A 115 -2.90 -7.75 -30.93
CA GLN A 115 -3.62 -8.76 -30.18
C GLN A 115 -5.01 -8.24 -29.80
N ALA A 116 -6.04 -8.91 -30.30
CA ALA A 116 -7.43 -8.52 -30.01
C ALA A 116 -7.72 -8.60 -28.49
N ASN A 117 -8.48 -7.62 -28.00
CA ASN A 117 -8.95 -7.52 -26.61
C ASN A 117 -7.86 -7.50 -25.53
N ILE A 118 -6.58 -7.33 -25.90
CA ILE A 118 -5.47 -7.37 -24.92
C ILE A 118 -5.61 -6.29 -23.84
N ARG A 119 -6.18 -5.12 -24.20
CA ARG A 119 -6.49 -4.05 -23.24
C ARG A 119 -7.44 -4.53 -22.16
N LEU A 120 -8.48 -5.26 -22.55
CA LEU A 120 -9.45 -5.83 -21.60
C LEU A 120 -8.79 -6.91 -20.75
N TYR A 121 -8.08 -7.87 -21.37
CA TYR A 121 -7.43 -8.96 -20.63
C TYR A 121 -6.36 -8.46 -19.64
N GLY A 122 -5.52 -7.52 -20.07
CA GLY A 122 -4.53 -6.90 -19.19
C GLY A 122 -5.16 -6.13 -18.03
N GLY A 123 -6.25 -5.40 -18.29
CA GLY A 123 -6.98 -4.68 -17.26
C GLY A 123 -7.68 -5.61 -16.27
N LEU A 124 -8.36 -6.67 -16.75
CA LEU A 124 -9.01 -7.67 -15.88
C LEU A 124 -8.00 -8.46 -15.03
N ALA A 125 -6.82 -8.77 -15.58
CA ALA A 125 -5.77 -9.45 -14.84
C ALA A 125 -5.28 -8.60 -13.64
N VAL A 126 -5.23 -7.28 -13.79
CA VAL A 126 -4.92 -6.36 -12.70
C VAL A 126 -6.08 -6.29 -11.71
N ILE A 127 -7.33 -6.11 -12.18
CA ILE A 127 -8.50 -5.91 -11.32
C ILE A 127 -8.79 -7.15 -10.47
N PHE A 128 -8.70 -8.36 -11.03
CA PHE A 128 -9.02 -9.60 -10.32
C PHE A 128 -7.83 -10.22 -9.58
N ALA A 129 -6.68 -9.56 -9.51
CA ALA A 129 -5.60 -9.97 -8.63
C ALA A 129 -6.03 -9.73 -7.17
N TRP A 130 -6.24 -10.79 -6.41
CA TRP A 130 -6.87 -10.74 -5.09
C TRP A 130 -6.20 -9.77 -4.10
N HIS A 131 -4.87 -9.67 -4.11
CA HIS A 131 -4.15 -8.69 -3.28
C HIS A 131 -4.53 -7.24 -3.60
N LEU A 132 -4.77 -6.92 -4.88
CA LEU A 132 -5.16 -5.58 -5.31
C LEU A 132 -6.61 -5.27 -4.92
N VAL A 133 -7.50 -6.28 -4.96
CA VAL A 133 -8.87 -6.14 -4.47
C VAL A 133 -8.88 -5.96 -2.96
N TRP A 134 -8.10 -6.77 -2.23
CA TRP A 134 -7.92 -6.63 -0.79
C TRP A 134 -7.40 -5.22 -0.44
N ALA A 135 -6.38 -4.73 -1.14
CA ALA A 135 -5.85 -3.38 -0.95
C ALA A 135 -6.86 -2.28 -1.29
N ALA A 136 -7.70 -2.47 -2.32
CA ALA A 136 -8.74 -1.51 -2.70
C ALA A 136 -9.87 -1.42 -1.65
N ALA A 137 -10.19 -2.54 -0.99
CA ALA A 137 -11.20 -2.59 0.07
C ALA A 137 -10.64 -2.22 1.46
N SER A 138 -9.31 -2.21 1.63
CA SER A 138 -8.65 -2.15 2.94
C SER A 138 -8.81 -0.85 3.72
N GLY A 139 -9.21 0.25 3.08
CA GLY A 139 -9.18 1.57 3.74
C GLY A 139 -7.78 2.18 3.85
N MET A 140 -6.79 1.61 3.16
CA MET A 140 -5.40 2.06 3.10
C MET A 140 -5.06 2.69 1.75
N GLU A 141 -3.98 3.44 1.73
CA GLU A 141 -3.43 4.08 0.54
C GLU A 141 -2.78 3.11 -0.47
N THR A 142 -2.63 1.84 -0.12
CA THR A 142 -1.86 0.84 -0.89
C THR A 142 -2.34 0.72 -2.35
N MET A 143 -3.66 0.70 -2.57
CA MET A 143 -4.19 0.62 -3.95
C MET A 143 -4.00 1.94 -4.70
N LEU A 144 -4.13 3.07 -4.03
CA LEU A 144 -3.87 4.40 -4.62
C LEU A 144 -2.40 4.51 -5.07
N PHE A 145 -1.46 4.05 -4.23
CA PHE A 145 -0.04 4.03 -4.60
C PHE A 145 0.26 3.05 -5.74
N SER A 146 -0.40 1.89 -5.75
CA SER A 146 -0.32 0.92 -6.85
C SER A 146 -0.77 1.52 -8.20
N MET A 147 -1.82 2.35 -8.18
CA MET A 147 -2.27 3.12 -9.34
C MET A 147 -1.21 4.14 -9.79
N TRP A 148 -0.63 4.91 -8.85
CA TRP A 148 0.44 5.87 -9.16
C TRP A 148 1.68 5.18 -9.74
N THR A 149 2.02 3.98 -9.27
CA THR A 149 3.10 3.16 -9.82
C THR A 149 2.90 2.93 -11.33
N LEU A 150 1.72 2.46 -11.74
CA LEU A 150 1.42 2.28 -13.17
C LEU A 150 1.37 3.60 -13.93
N ALA A 151 0.87 4.67 -13.32
CA ALA A 151 0.84 5.98 -13.95
C ALA A 151 2.25 6.50 -14.26
N LEU A 152 3.19 6.41 -13.32
CA LEU A 152 4.59 6.80 -13.52
C LEU A 152 5.27 5.96 -14.61
N LEU A 153 5.07 4.64 -14.58
CA LEU A 153 5.61 3.74 -15.62
C LEU A 153 5.03 4.08 -17.00
N ALA A 154 3.73 4.32 -17.11
CA ALA A 154 3.08 4.70 -18.36
C ALA A 154 3.58 6.04 -18.89
N LEU A 155 3.79 7.04 -17.99
CA LEU A 155 4.36 8.33 -18.35
C LEU A 155 5.82 8.20 -18.81
N GLY A 156 6.64 7.39 -18.13
CA GLY A 156 8.00 7.09 -18.56
C GLY A 156 8.03 6.44 -19.95
N TRP A 157 7.16 5.46 -20.18
CA TRP A 157 7.05 4.83 -21.51
C TRP A 157 6.55 5.77 -22.60
N ARG A 158 5.72 6.77 -22.25
CA ARG A 158 5.26 7.78 -23.21
C ARG A 158 6.41 8.51 -23.88
N GLU A 159 7.53 8.71 -23.20
CA GLU A 159 8.70 9.38 -23.76
C GLU A 159 9.38 8.59 -24.90
N LEU A 160 9.19 7.25 -24.97
CA LEU A 160 9.66 6.43 -26.10
C LEU A 160 8.96 6.78 -27.43
N ASP A 161 7.70 7.25 -27.36
CA ASP A 161 6.87 7.53 -28.53
C ASP A 161 6.71 9.03 -28.80
N ALA A 162 7.20 9.87 -27.89
CA ALA A 162 7.03 11.31 -27.99
C ALA A 162 7.80 11.86 -29.22
N ARG A 163 7.08 12.58 -30.10
CA ARG A 163 7.63 13.13 -31.32
C ARG A 163 7.95 14.61 -31.26
N SER A 164 7.18 15.37 -30.46
CA SER A 164 7.40 16.80 -30.31
C SER A 164 8.66 17.09 -29.52
N THR A 165 9.52 17.90 -30.08
CA THR A 165 10.72 18.46 -29.44
C THR A 165 10.56 19.94 -29.09
N GLN A 166 9.35 20.51 -29.31
CA GLN A 166 9.05 21.89 -28.95
C GLN A 166 9.17 22.06 -27.41
N PHE A 167 9.79 23.16 -26.97
CA PHE A 167 10.06 23.43 -25.57
C PHE A 167 8.81 23.27 -24.69
N LYS A 168 7.69 23.91 -25.09
CA LYS A 168 6.44 23.89 -24.31
C LYS A 168 5.91 22.47 -24.11
N ASP A 169 5.89 21.65 -25.16
CA ASP A 169 5.37 20.28 -25.11
C ASP A 169 6.25 19.38 -24.25
N VAL A 170 7.57 19.53 -24.35
CA VAL A 170 8.54 18.76 -23.58
C VAL A 170 8.48 19.14 -22.10
N ALA A 171 8.47 20.44 -21.80
CA ALA A 171 8.37 20.96 -20.44
C ALA A 171 7.04 20.52 -19.78
N LEU A 172 5.91 20.59 -20.51
CA LEU A 172 4.61 20.14 -20.01
C LEU A 172 4.60 18.63 -19.71
N ARG A 173 5.20 17.79 -20.58
CA ARG A 173 5.32 16.34 -20.30
C ARG A 173 6.15 16.09 -19.06
N GLY A 174 7.27 16.82 -18.89
CA GLY A 174 8.07 16.79 -17.68
C GLY A 174 7.26 17.22 -16.45
N ALA A 175 6.56 18.35 -16.54
CA ALA A 175 5.75 18.86 -15.43
C ALA A 175 4.65 17.87 -15.00
N VAL A 176 3.96 17.22 -15.95
CA VAL A 176 2.98 16.17 -15.63
C VAL A 176 3.65 14.98 -14.92
N PHE A 177 4.83 14.55 -15.38
CA PHE A 177 5.59 13.49 -14.71
C PHE A 177 5.98 13.89 -13.28
N GLY A 178 6.49 15.12 -13.09
CA GLY A 178 6.87 15.66 -11.79
C GLY A 178 5.68 15.79 -10.83
N LEU A 179 4.53 16.27 -11.32
CA LEU A 179 3.30 16.35 -10.52
C LEU A 179 2.84 14.94 -10.06
N VAL A 180 2.80 13.97 -10.98
CA VAL A 180 2.42 12.59 -10.62
C VAL A 180 3.44 11.97 -9.66
N THR A 181 4.74 12.30 -9.79
CA THR A 181 5.77 11.91 -8.84
C THR A 181 5.49 12.48 -7.44
N ALA A 182 5.13 13.75 -7.34
CA ALA A 182 4.79 14.35 -6.05
C ALA A 182 3.56 13.67 -5.42
N LEU A 183 2.48 13.48 -6.19
CA LEU A 183 1.27 12.78 -5.73
C LEU A 183 1.58 11.34 -5.26
N ALA A 184 2.43 10.63 -6.00
CA ALA A 184 2.89 9.30 -5.60
C ALA A 184 3.71 9.36 -4.30
N THR A 185 4.62 10.34 -4.18
CA THR A 185 5.52 10.49 -3.02
C THR A 185 4.77 10.89 -1.74
N ILE A 186 3.79 11.78 -1.83
CA ILE A 186 2.94 12.15 -0.68
C ILE A 186 1.86 11.08 -0.38
N THR A 187 1.68 10.10 -1.28
CA THR A 187 0.93 8.86 -0.98
C THR A 187 1.82 7.86 -0.26
N ARG A 188 3.04 7.63 -0.79
CA ARG A 188 4.08 6.80 -0.16
C ARG A 188 5.46 7.27 -0.62
N PRO A 189 6.45 7.37 0.28
CA PRO A 189 7.76 7.93 -0.03
C PRO A 189 8.50 7.19 -1.16
N GLU A 190 8.19 5.91 -1.41
CA GLU A 190 8.78 5.11 -2.48
C GLU A 190 8.45 5.66 -3.89
N GLY A 191 7.47 6.55 -4.00
CA GLY A 191 7.12 7.20 -5.28
C GLY A 191 8.30 7.95 -5.91
N VAL A 192 9.11 8.64 -5.10
CA VAL A 192 10.32 9.31 -5.59
C VAL A 192 11.38 8.32 -6.07
N ALA A 193 11.48 7.14 -5.43
CA ALA A 193 12.46 6.12 -5.84
C ALA A 193 12.09 5.53 -7.22
N LEU A 194 10.81 5.26 -7.48
CA LEU A 194 10.35 4.83 -8.80
C LEU A 194 10.62 5.89 -9.86
N ALA A 195 10.29 7.15 -9.59
CA ALA A 195 10.55 8.26 -10.51
C ALA A 195 12.04 8.45 -10.76
N GLY A 196 12.88 8.31 -9.73
CA GLY A 196 14.33 8.32 -9.84
C GLY A 196 14.86 7.19 -10.72
N LEU A 197 14.32 5.97 -10.59
CA LEU A 197 14.66 4.84 -11.46
C LEU A 197 14.28 5.12 -12.93
N ILE A 198 13.07 5.63 -13.19
CA ILE A 198 12.63 6.02 -14.53
C ILE A 198 13.54 7.14 -15.08
N GLY A 199 13.84 8.15 -14.26
CA GLY A 199 14.72 9.27 -14.63
C GLY A 199 16.14 8.80 -14.97
N LEU A 200 16.73 7.93 -14.13
CA LEU A 200 18.05 7.34 -14.35
C LEU A 200 18.10 6.55 -15.66
N VAL A 201 17.14 5.66 -15.88
CA VAL A 201 17.08 4.88 -17.11
C VAL A 201 16.85 5.81 -18.32
N SER A 202 15.99 6.82 -18.22
CA SER A 202 15.78 7.81 -19.27
C SER A 202 17.04 8.63 -19.58
N PHE A 203 17.83 8.95 -18.57
CA PHE A 203 19.14 9.58 -18.72
C PHE A 203 20.11 8.69 -19.54
N LEU A 204 20.19 7.41 -19.19
CA LEU A 204 21.10 6.46 -19.86
C LEU A 204 20.72 6.15 -21.30
N VAL A 205 19.42 6.08 -21.60
CA VAL A 205 18.94 5.64 -22.92
C VAL A 205 18.49 6.78 -23.83
N GLN A 206 18.24 7.97 -23.27
CA GLN A 206 17.76 9.16 -23.98
C GLN A 206 16.62 8.83 -24.97
N PRO A 207 15.39 8.59 -24.50
CA PRO A 207 14.29 8.05 -25.31
C PRO A 207 14.07 8.79 -26.62
N GLN A 208 14.30 10.11 -26.62
CA GLN A 208 14.12 11.00 -27.76
C GLN A 208 15.43 11.30 -28.50
N LYS A 209 16.53 10.58 -28.17
CA LYS A 209 17.86 10.75 -28.79
C LYS A 209 18.37 12.20 -28.74
N SER A 210 17.97 12.98 -27.74
CA SER A 210 18.34 14.38 -27.58
C SER A 210 18.56 14.73 -26.12
N TRP A 211 19.79 15.09 -25.79
CA TRP A 211 20.17 15.57 -24.45
C TRP A 211 19.40 16.83 -24.05
N ARG A 212 19.26 17.77 -24.97
CA ARG A 212 18.50 19.00 -24.74
C ARG A 212 17.04 18.70 -24.36
N THR A 213 16.40 17.81 -25.08
CA THR A 213 15.01 17.39 -24.81
C THR A 213 14.91 16.73 -23.44
N PHE A 214 15.85 15.86 -23.09
CA PHE A 214 15.90 15.22 -21.76
C PHE A 214 16.03 16.25 -20.64
N MET A 215 16.93 17.25 -20.79
CA MET A 215 17.12 18.31 -19.79
C MET A 215 15.87 19.16 -19.62
N ILE A 216 15.20 19.57 -20.72
CA ILE A 216 13.94 20.35 -20.63
C ILE A 216 12.87 19.54 -19.90
N TRP A 217 12.74 18.26 -20.24
CA TRP A 217 11.80 17.34 -19.57
C TRP A 217 12.14 17.18 -18.08
N GLY A 218 13.39 16.95 -17.75
CA GLY A 218 13.86 16.77 -16.37
C GLY A 218 13.67 18.02 -15.51
N PHE A 219 13.99 19.21 -16.04
CA PHE A 219 13.74 20.47 -15.34
C PHE A 219 12.25 20.73 -15.13
N GLY A 220 11.42 20.48 -16.14
CA GLY A 220 9.97 20.57 -15.98
C GLY A 220 9.44 19.62 -14.91
N ALA A 221 9.98 18.41 -14.85
CA ALA A 221 9.61 17.41 -13.82
C ALA A 221 10.07 17.87 -12.42
N ALA A 222 11.32 18.32 -12.28
CA ALA A 222 11.86 18.75 -10.99
C ALA A 222 11.10 19.96 -10.42
N ILE A 223 10.83 20.98 -11.24
CA ILE A 223 10.10 22.17 -10.81
C ILE A 223 8.68 21.81 -10.36
N ALA A 224 7.94 21.04 -11.16
CA ALA A 224 6.58 20.65 -10.81
C ALA A 224 6.54 19.77 -9.56
N PHE A 225 7.51 18.86 -9.40
CA PHE A 225 7.65 18.03 -8.21
C PHE A 225 7.90 18.90 -6.96
N LEU A 226 8.88 19.81 -7.01
CA LEU A 226 9.23 20.64 -5.87
C LEU A 226 8.08 21.56 -5.43
N ILE A 227 7.36 22.15 -6.41
CA ILE A 227 6.18 22.97 -6.11
C ILE A 227 5.09 22.12 -5.45
N ALA A 228 4.81 20.93 -5.99
CA ALA A 228 3.71 20.11 -5.50
C ALA A 228 4.00 19.43 -4.14
N ILE A 229 5.28 19.12 -3.83
CA ILE A 229 5.65 18.48 -2.56
C ILE A 229 5.91 19.50 -1.44
N SER A 230 6.20 20.77 -1.77
CA SER A 230 6.61 21.78 -0.78
C SER A 230 5.62 21.99 0.36
N PRO A 231 4.27 21.97 0.17
CA PRO A 231 3.34 22.10 1.30
C PRO A 231 3.47 20.95 2.31
N TYR A 232 3.73 19.72 1.82
CA TYR A 232 3.93 18.57 2.70
C TYR A 232 5.24 18.66 3.48
N LEU A 233 6.34 19.08 2.84
CA LEU A 233 7.63 19.29 3.52
C LEU A 233 7.53 20.40 4.57
N ALA A 234 6.81 21.50 4.27
CA ALA A 234 6.55 22.57 5.22
C ALA A 234 5.71 22.10 6.43
N LEU A 235 4.69 21.25 6.18
CA LEU A 235 3.88 20.65 7.25
C LEU A 235 4.74 19.79 8.18
N ASN A 236 5.57 18.89 7.64
CA ASN A 236 6.44 18.05 8.45
C ASN A 236 7.44 18.88 9.26
N LEU A 237 8.08 19.87 8.62
CA LEU A 237 9.02 20.74 9.30
C LEU A 237 8.36 21.47 10.48
N HIS A 238 7.09 21.87 10.33
CA HIS A 238 6.33 22.51 11.40
C HIS A 238 5.96 21.53 12.52
N LEU A 239 5.62 20.26 12.19
CA LEU A 239 5.12 19.29 13.15
C LEU A 239 6.24 18.54 13.88
N THR A 240 7.35 18.22 13.21
CA THR A 240 8.40 17.33 13.73
C THR A 240 9.78 18.00 13.79
N GLY A 241 9.93 19.20 13.22
CA GLY A 241 11.24 19.81 13.02
C GLY A 241 12.09 19.17 11.91
N GLY A 242 11.59 18.09 11.26
CA GLY A 242 12.23 17.36 10.17
C GLY A 242 11.46 17.47 8.85
N LEU A 243 12.10 17.11 7.73
CA LEU A 243 11.41 17.08 6.43
C LEU A 243 10.53 15.83 6.25
N LEU A 244 10.77 14.79 7.03
CA LEU A 244 10.02 13.51 6.99
C LEU A 244 9.43 13.22 8.36
N PRO A 245 8.29 12.51 8.44
CA PRO A 245 7.69 12.11 9.70
C PRO A 245 8.49 10.97 10.36
N ASP A 246 8.39 10.83 11.68
CA ASP A 246 9.09 9.81 12.47
C ASP A 246 8.48 8.40 12.31
N THR A 247 7.35 8.27 11.63
CA THR A 247 6.62 7.01 11.46
C THR A 247 7.44 5.89 10.82
N ALA A 248 8.37 6.23 9.90
CA ALA A 248 9.26 5.24 9.31
C ALA A 248 10.29 4.73 10.32
N ALA A 249 10.80 5.60 11.19
CA ALA A 249 11.72 5.23 12.26
C ALA A 249 11.00 4.35 13.31
N ALA A 250 9.79 4.71 13.72
CA ALA A 250 8.95 3.92 14.63
C ALA A 250 8.74 2.49 14.08
N LYS A 251 8.24 2.36 12.84
CA LYS A 251 8.01 1.05 12.20
C LYS A 251 9.31 0.22 12.06
N GLN A 252 10.45 0.86 11.80
CA GLN A 252 11.74 0.14 11.73
C GLN A 252 12.23 -0.30 13.10
N ALA A 253 12.06 0.51 14.15
CA ALA A 253 12.44 0.17 15.52
C ALA A 253 11.59 -0.99 16.05
N GLU A 254 10.27 -0.90 15.92
CA GLU A 254 9.32 -1.96 16.30
C GLU A 254 9.63 -3.29 15.61
N ASN A 255 9.94 -3.26 14.32
CA ASN A 255 10.19 -4.46 13.52
C ASN A 255 11.69 -4.83 13.40
N ALA A 256 12.56 -4.26 14.23
CA ALA A 256 13.99 -4.58 14.23
C ALA A 256 14.29 -6.09 14.41
N PRO A 257 13.54 -6.87 15.21
CA PRO A 257 13.74 -8.32 15.31
C PRO A 257 13.65 -9.06 13.97
N LEU A 258 12.83 -8.59 13.02
CA LEU A 258 12.72 -9.20 11.69
C LEU A 258 14.00 -9.08 10.86
N LEU A 259 14.90 -8.15 11.20
CA LEU A 259 16.19 -8.00 10.54
C LEU A 259 17.23 -9.04 10.98
N LEU A 260 16.97 -9.83 12.03
CA LEU A 260 17.82 -10.92 12.49
C LEU A 260 17.84 -12.08 11.49
N ASP A 261 16.79 -12.27 10.70
CA ASP A 261 16.79 -13.22 9.60
C ASP A 261 17.85 -12.85 8.56
N SER A 262 18.48 -13.85 7.95
CA SER A 262 19.42 -13.62 6.86
C SER A 262 18.73 -12.95 5.65
N PHE A 263 19.46 -12.11 4.91
CA PHE A 263 18.91 -11.36 3.78
C PHE A 263 18.19 -12.24 2.72
N PRO A 264 18.70 -13.44 2.33
CA PRO A 264 17.97 -14.33 1.42
C PRO A 264 16.60 -14.79 1.97
N ILE A 265 16.52 -15.08 3.28
CA ILE A 265 15.26 -15.46 3.92
C ILE A 265 14.26 -14.30 3.87
N ARG A 266 14.71 -13.08 4.20
CA ARG A 266 13.89 -11.86 4.11
C ARG A 266 13.39 -11.62 2.68
N ILE A 267 14.26 -11.77 1.67
CA ILE A 267 13.85 -11.69 0.25
C ILE A 267 12.76 -12.74 -0.04
N GLY A 268 12.97 -14.00 0.38
CA GLY A 268 11.99 -15.07 0.18
C GLY A 268 10.61 -14.73 0.75
N LYS A 269 10.57 -14.20 1.99
CA LYS A 269 9.33 -13.73 2.63
C LYS A 269 8.67 -12.58 1.86
N MET A 270 9.46 -11.61 1.37
CA MET A 270 8.93 -10.46 0.63
C MET A 270 8.51 -10.78 -0.81
N VAL A 271 8.95 -11.89 -1.39
CA VAL A 271 8.52 -12.35 -2.74
C VAL A 271 7.14 -13.02 -2.70
N LEU A 272 6.70 -13.53 -1.54
CA LEU A 272 5.45 -14.29 -1.43
C LEU A 272 4.24 -13.63 -2.12
N PRO A 273 3.96 -12.32 -1.99
CA PRO A 273 2.81 -11.71 -2.66
C PRO A 273 2.87 -11.78 -4.18
N LEU A 274 4.08 -11.86 -4.78
CA LEU A 274 4.23 -12.00 -6.23
C LEU A 274 3.95 -13.42 -6.73
N VAL A 275 3.92 -14.41 -5.85
CA VAL A 275 3.69 -15.82 -6.22
C VAL A 275 2.45 -16.43 -5.55
N ALA A 276 1.90 -15.79 -4.52
CA ALA A 276 0.74 -16.26 -3.79
C ALA A 276 -0.59 -15.84 -4.47
N GLY A 277 -0.78 -16.22 -5.73
CA GLY A 277 -1.97 -15.88 -6.49
C GLY A 277 -1.83 -16.21 -7.97
N VAL A 278 -2.71 -15.69 -8.80
CA VAL A 278 -2.70 -15.89 -10.25
C VAL A 278 -1.38 -15.41 -10.89
N GLN A 279 -0.70 -14.46 -10.27
CA GLN A 279 0.57 -13.92 -10.76
C GLN A 279 1.68 -14.96 -10.85
N LEU A 280 1.60 -16.07 -10.11
CA LEU A 280 2.51 -17.22 -10.27
C LEU A 280 2.51 -17.75 -11.71
N PHE A 281 1.33 -17.81 -12.34
CA PHE A 281 1.18 -18.28 -13.71
C PHE A 281 1.73 -17.31 -14.75
N PHE A 282 2.00 -16.07 -14.37
CA PHE A 282 2.64 -15.07 -15.22
C PHE A 282 4.17 -15.08 -15.14
N VAL A 283 4.76 -15.79 -14.17
CA VAL A 283 6.24 -15.87 -14.02
C VAL A 283 6.95 -16.32 -15.31
N PRO A 284 6.51 -17.39 -16.00
CA PRO A 284 7.14 -17.78 -17.28
C PRO A 284 7.06 -16.66 -18.33
N GLY A 285 5.94 -15.92 -18.35
CA GLY A 285 5.76 -14.77 -19.23
C GLY A 285 6.73 -13.63 -18.89
N VAL A 286 6.89 -13.29 -17.61
CA VAL A 286 7.85 -12.26 -17.15
C VAL A 286 9.27 -12.64 -17.59
N ILE A 287 9.68 -13.88 -17.36
CA ILE A 287 11.00 -14.39 -17.75
C ILE A 287 11.20 -14.28 -19.28
N PHE A 288 10.20 -14.74 -20.05
CA PHE A 288 10.25 -14.65 -21.50
C PHE A 288 10.37 -13.20 -21.99
N PHE A 289 9.54 -12.31 -21.44
CA PHE A 289 9.58 -10.88 -21.77
C PHE A 289 10.96 -10.28 -21.49
N VAL A 290 11.53 -10.51 -20.30
CA VAL A 290 12.84 -9.99 -19.93
C VAL A 290 13.92 -10.48 -20.88
N ILE A 291 13.94 -11.77 -21.21
CA ILE A 291 14.90 -12.34 -22.17
C ILE A 291 14.78 -11.66 -23.52
N GLU A 292 13.57 -11.49 -24.03
CA GLU A 292 13.33 -10.81 -25.32
C GLU A 292 13.76 -9.34 -25.30
N GLN A 293 13.49 -8.60 -24.19
CA GLN A 293 13.96 -7.21 -24.10
C GLN A 293 15.49 -7.13 -23.98
N LEU A 294 16.14 -8.03 -23.25
CA LEU A 294 17.61 -8.08 -23.14
C LEU A 294 18.27 -8.40 -24.51
N ARG A 295 17.67 -9.27 -25.31
CA ARG A 295 18.13 -9.52 -26.68
C ARG A 295 18.03 -8.26 -27.55
N LYS A 296 16.91 -7.52 -27.46
CA LYS A 296 16.67 -6.27 -28.18
C LYS A 296 17.55 -5.13 -27.69
N LEU A 297 17.98 -5.13 -26.43
CA LEU A 297 18.84 -4.10 -25.85
C LEU A 297 20.16 -3.91 -26.62
N ARG A 298 20.67 -4.98 -27.24
CA ARG A 298 21.86 -4.91 -28.10
C ARG A 298 21.65 -4.07 -29.37
N GLN A 299 20.38 -3.95 -29.82
CA GLN A 299 20.02 -3.21 -31.05
C GLN A 299 19.46 -1.81 -30.72
N ASP A 300 18.67 -1.69 -29.67
CA ASP A 300 18.08 -0.42 -29.21
C ASP A 300 18.09 -0.33 -27.68
N ARG A 301 18.99 0.51 -27.14
CA ARG A 301 19.11 0.74 -25.69
C ARG A 301 17.83 1.27 -25.04
N ARG A 302 16.92 1.87 -25.81
CA ARG A 302 15.64 2.41 -25.30
C ARG A 302 14.72 1.33 -24.77
N THR A 303 14.92 0.06 -25.19
CA THR A 303 14.19 -1.09 -24.64
C THR A 303 14.41 -1.28 -23.13
N LEU A 304 15.47 -0.70 -22.55
CA LEU A 304 15.71 -0.73 -21.09
C LEU A 304 14.54 -0.10 -20.32
N LEU A 305 13.88 0.95 -20.87
CA LEU A 305 12.69 1.54 -20.24
C LEU A 305 11.53 0.54 -20.14
N LEU A 306 11.46 -0.46 -21.02
CA LEU A 306 10.42 -1.50 -20.95
C LEU A 306 10.70 -2.54 -19.84
N ILE A 307 11.94 -2.60 -19.34
CA ILE A 307 12.33 -3.49 -18.24
C ILE A 307 12.15 -2.81 -16.88
N VAL A 308 11.99 -1.49 -16.83
CA VAL A 308 11.81 -0.73 -15.57
C VAL A 308 10.72 -1.31 -14.66
N PRO A 309 9.55 -1.79 -15.13
CA PRO A 309 8.56 -2.44 -14.26
C PRO A 309 9.11 -3.63 -13.47
N VAL A 310 9.97 -4.43 -14.10
CA VAL A 310 10.62 -5.57 -13.43
C VAL A 310 11.70 -5.09 -12.46
N LEU A 311 12.52 -4.13 -12.87
CA LEU A 311 13.53 -3.51 -12.00
C LEU A 311 12.88 -2.87 -10.76
N TRP A 312 11.72 -2.22 -10.95
CA TRP A 312 10.94 -1.69 -9.84
C TRP A 312 10.46 -2.78 -8.89
N SER A 313 9.87 -3.86 -9.42
CA SER A 313 9.38 -4.97 -8.59
C SER A 313 10.50 -5.58 -7.75
N VAL A 314 11.67 -5.84 -8.38
CA VAL A 314 12.85 -6.37 -7.68
C VAL A 314 13.40 -5.35 -6.68
N GLY A 315 13.50 -4.07 -7.08
CA GLY A 315 14.02 -3.00 -6.24
C GLY A 315 13.16 -2.76 -5.00
N LEU A 316 11.83 -2.77 -5.13
CA LEU A 316 10.91 -2.59 -4.00
C LEU A 316 11.01 -3.75 -3.01
N ILE A 317 11.06 -5.00 -3.51
CA ILE A 317 11.28 -6.19 -2.67
C ILE A 317 12.61 -6.09 -1.92
N ALA A 318 13.70 -5.77 -2.62
CA ALA A 318 15.02 -5.63 -2.02
C ALA A 318 15.06 -4.51 -0.98
N LEU A 319 14.41 -3.37 -1.26
CA LEU A 319 14.30 -2.25 -0.32
C LEU A 319 13.63 -2.68 0.98
N TYR A 320 12.47 -3.32 0.89
CA TYR A 320 11.74 -3.77 2.08
C TYR A 320 12.44 -4.93 2.78
N ALA A 321 13.01 -5.90 2.07
CA ALA A 321 13.84 -6.94 2.66
C ALA A 321 15.05 -6.37 3.43
N ALA A 322 15.58 -5.22 3.00
CA ALA A 322 16.72 -4.58 3.65
C ALA A 322 16.31 -3.71 4.86
N LYS A 323 15.17 -3.03 4.80
CA LYS A 323 14.81 -1.97 5.75
C LYS A 323 13.63 -2.30 6.67
N LEU A 324 12.62 -3.03 6.18
CA LEU A 324 11.41 -3.37 6.91
C LEU A 324 10.80 -4.65 6.31
N PRO A 325 11.34 -5.83 6.63
CA PRO A 325 10.89 -7.09 6.05
C PRO A 325 9.56 -7.58 6.66
N ALA A 326 8.58 -6.69 6.79
CA ALA A 326 7.24 -6.93 7.29
C ALA A 326 6.42 -7.70 6.25
N TYR A 327 6.40 -9.02 6.35
CA TYR A 327 5.72 -9.94 5.42
C TYR A 327 4.27 -10.22 5.81
N TYR A 328 3.86 -9.84 7.01
CA TYR A 328 2.48 -9.96 7.50
C TYR A 328 1.52 -9.07 6.70
N GLN A 329 0.21 -9.19 6.97
CA GLN A 329 -0.83 -8.42 6.27
C GLN A 329 -0.72 -8.55 4.73
N HIS A 330 -0.51 -9.80 4.27
CA HIS A 330 -0.39 -10.17 2.85
C HIS A 330 0.75 -9.45 2.11
N GLY A 331 1.76 -8.99 2.83
CA GLY A 331 2.90 -8.26 2.27
C GLY A 331 2.51 -6.90 1.68
N ARG A 332 1.63 -6.15 2.35
CA ARG A 332 1.07 -4.85 1.89
C ARG A 332 2.12 -3.87 1.35
N TYR A 333 3.33 -3.94 1.85
CA TYR A 333 4.42 -3.05 1.44
C TYR A 333 4.95 -3.34 0.02
N VAL A 334 4.81 -4.57 -0.47
CA VAL A 334 5.24 -4.97 -1.82
C VAL A 334 4.08 -5.13 -2.80
N ILE A 335 2.83 -5.08 -2.35
CA ILE A 335 1.64 -5.06 -3.22
C ILE A 335 1.75 -4.02 -4.35
N PRO A 336 2.32 -2.80 -4.15
CA PRO A 336 2.49 -1.83 -5.24
C PRO A 336 3.37 -2.28 -6.41
N ALA A 337 4.16 -3.35 -6.27
CA ALA A 337 4.88 -3.95 -7.38
C ALA A 337 3.99 -4.84 -8.27
N LEU A 338 2.89 -5.39 -7.72
CA LEU A 338 2.05 -6.37 -8.41
C LEU A 338 1.45 -5.88 -9.73
N PRO A 339 0.88 -4.66 -9.85
CA PRO A 339 0.30 -4.23 -11.12
C PRO A 339 1.33 -4.20 -12.25
N ALA A 340 2.54 -3.74 -11.96
CA ALA A 340 3.64 -3.71 -12.92
C ALA A 340 4.07 -5.12 -13.33
N PHE A 341 4.22 -6.02 -12.36
CA PHE A 341 4.54 -7.44 -12.57
C PHE A 341 3.47 -8.14 -13.43
N ILE A 342 2.18 -7.94 -13.12
CA ILE A 342 1.06 -8.52 -13.86
C ILE A 342 1.04 -8.04 -15.32
N VAL A 343 1.21 -6.74 -15.56
CA VAL A 343 1.24 -6.17 -16.93
C VAL A 343 2.33 -6.83 -17.76
N ILE A 344 3.55 -6.90 -17.23
CA ILE A 344 4.67 -7.55 -17.93
C ILE A 344 4.43 -9.05 -18.11
N GLY A 345 3.87 -9.70 -17.08
CA GLY A 345 3.52 -11.10 -17.11
C GLY A 345 2.49 -11.44 -18.17
N VAL A 346 1.42 -10.67 -18.28
CA VAL A 346 0.40 -10.83 -19.34
C VAL A 346 1.04 -10.66 -20.73
N VAL A 347 1.77 -9.59 -20.93
CA VAL A 347 2.44 -9.33 -22.24
C VAL A 347 3.38 -10.46 -22.62
N GLY A 348 4.25 -10.87 -21.68
CA GLY A 348 5.21 -11.94 -21.94
C GLY A 348 4.54 -13.29 -22.14
N THR A 349 3.44 -13.59 -21.43
CA THR A 349 2.65 -14.81 -21.63
C THR A 349 2.06 -14.86 -23.04
N PHE A 350 1.48 -13.77 -23.53
CA PHE A 350 0.98 -13.72 -24.91
C PHE A 350 2.10 -13.89 -25.95
N GLN A 351 3.28 -13.31 -25.72
CA GLN A 351 4.45 -13.48 -26.57
C GLN A 351 4.94 -14.94 -26.55
N LEU A 352 5.06 -15.55 -25.37
CA LEU A 352 5.43 -16.94 -25.18
C LEU A 352 4.46 -17.88 -25.90
N VAL A 353 3.15 -17.69 -25.70
CA VAL A 353 2.08 -18.45 -26.37
C VAL A 353 2.20 -18.33 -27.88
N SER A 354 2.44 -17.12 -28.41
CA SER A 354 2.59 -16.91 -29.85
C SER A 354 3.81 -17.64 -30.43
N ALA A 355 4.90 -17.66 -29.70
CA ALA A 355 6.12 -18.38 -30.09
C ALA A 355 5.94 -19.91 -30.04
N ALA A 356 5.26 -20.42 -29.00
CA ALA A 356 5.07 -21.85 -28.77
C ALA A 356 4.03 -22.51 -29.67
N ARG A 357 3.05 -21.77 -30.20
CA ARG A 357 1.94 -22.33 -31.01
C ARG A 357 2.37 -23.02 -32.33
N LYS A 358 3.62 -22.89 -32.72
CA LYS A 358 4.18 -23.53 -33.95
C LYS A 358 4.25 -25.06 -33.85
N SER A 359 4.29 -25.66 -32.66
CA SER A 359 4.32 -27.10 -32.43
C SER A 359 3.02 -27.62 -31.80
N VAL A 360 2.76 -28.92 -31.91
CA VAL A 360 1.60 -29.57 -31.23
C VAL A 360 1.74 -29.45 -29.72
N THR A 361 2.91 -29.83 -29.19
CA THR A 361 3.22 -29.74 -27.76
C THR A 361 3.05 -28.31 -27.25
N GLY A 362 3.55 -27.31 -28.00
CA GLY A 362 3.37 -25.89 -27.65
C GLY A 362 1.91 -25.47 -27.61
N ARG A 363 1.06 -25.95 -28.52
CA ARG A 363 -0.38 -25.68 -28.48
C ARG A 363 -1.07 -26.28 -27.26
N VAL A 364 -0.70 -27.50 -26.88
CA VAL A 364 -1.24 -28.16 -25.66
C VAL A 364 -0.82 -27.38 -24.43
N LEU A 365 0.47 -27.12 -24.26
CA LEU A 365 1.00 -26.39 -23.09
C LEU A 365 0.40 -24.99 -22.94
N THR A 366 0.23 -24.26 -24.05
CA THR A 366 -0.36 -22.90 -24.01
C THR A 366 -1.84 -22.91 -23.66
N ARG A 367 -2.59 -23.92 -24.11
CA ARG A 367 -4.01 -24.09 -23.69
C ARG A 367 -4.11 -24.46 -22.21
N SER A 368 -3.27 -25.40 -21.75
CA SER A 368 -3.19 -25.76 -20.32
C SER A 368 -2.84 -24.54 -19.47
N LEU A 369 -1.84 -23.75 -19.87
CA LEU A 369 -1.49 -22.50 -19.16
C LEU A 369 -2.67 -21.54 -19.08
N ALA A 370 -3.40 -21.31 -20.17
CA ALA A 370 -4.55 -20.41 -20.19
C ALA A 370 -5.67 -20.89 -19.26
N ILE A 371 -5.99 -22.19 -19.30
CA ILE A 371 -7.01 -22.80 -18.43
C ILE A 371 -6.57 -22.70 -16.96
N SER A 372 -5.34 -23.10 -16.65
CA SER A 372 -4.80 -23.03 -15.28
C SER A 372 -4.77 -21.60 -14.75
N THR A 373 -4.41 -20.63 -15.58
CA THR A 373 -4.44 -19.20 -15.21
C THR A 373 -5.85 -18.74 -14.88
N LEU A 374 -6.86 -19.13 -15.69
CA LEU A 374 -8.26 -18.76 -15.44
C LEU A 374 -8.78 -19.42 -14.16
N LEU A 375 -8.51 -20.72 -13.96
CA LEU A 375 -8.91 -21.43 -12.74
C LEU A 375 -8.24 -20.83 -11.49
N ALA A 376 -6.95 -20.54 -11.58
CA ALA A 376 -6.22 -19.89 -10.48
C ALA A 376 -6.75 -18.48 -10.19
N LEU A 377 -7.05 -17.69 -11.23
CA LEU A 377 -7.64 -16.37 -11.06
C LEU A 377 -8.96 -16.46 -10.29
N THR A 378 -9.84 -17.36 -10.71
CA THR A 378 -11.15 -17.58 -10.08
C THR A 378 -10.97 -18.06 -8.63
N PHE A 379 -10.14 -19.09 -8.42
CA PHE A 379 -9.88 -19.65 -7.08
C PHE A 379 -9.35 -18.59 -6.11
N PHE A 380 -8.25 -17.92 -6.47
CA PHE A 380 -7.63 -16.93 -5.59
C PHE A 380 -8.49 -15.68 -5.39
N PHE A 381 -9.33 -15.31 -6.35
CA PHE A 381 -10.27 -14.21 -6.20
C PHE A 381 -11.29 -14.49 -5.10
N PHE A 382 -11.93 -15.66 -5.11
CA PHE A 382 -12.91 -16.02 -4.06
C PHE A 382 -12.24 -16.34 -2.73
N GLN A 383 -11.08 -17.01 -2.74
CA GLN A 383 -10.31 -17.23 -1.53
C GLN A 383 -9.88 -15.89 -0.89
N GLY A 384 -9.47 -14.92 -1.70
CA GLY A 384 -9.12 -13.58 -1.24
C GLY A 384 -10.28 -12.84 -0.57
N ALA A 385 -11.52 -13.04 -1.06
CA ALA A 385 -12.71 -12.49 -0.40
C ALA A 385 -12.93 -13.11 0.99
N THR A 386 -12.74 -14.43 1.14
CA THR A 386 -12.81 -15.11 2.43
C THR A 386 -11.72 -14.63 3.39
N VAL A 387 -10.48 -14.46 2.90
CA VAL A 387 -9.35 -13.94 3.68
C VAL A 387 -9.64 -12.51 4.14
N TYR A 388 -10.13 -11.66 3.23
CA TYR A 388 -10.52 -10.29 3.57
C TYR A 388 -11.59 -10.26 4.67
N GLY A 389 -12.64 -11.08 4.55
CA GLY A 389 -13.70 -11.19 5.57
C GLY A 389 -13.18 -11.61 6.94
N ARG A 390 -12.22 -12.56 6.97
CA ARG A 390 -11.56 -12.98 8.22
C ARG A 390 -10.74 -11.85 8.84
N ASP A 391 -9.93 -11.16 8.02
CA ASP A 391 -9.08 -10.07 8.50
C ASP A 391 -9.93 -8.94 9.10
N VAL A 392 -11.03 -8.56 8.43
CA VAL A 392 -12.00 -7.59 8.98
C VAL A 392 -12.62 -8.08 10.27
N SER A 393 -13.01 -9.37 10.35
CA SER A 393 -13.61 -9.93 11.55
C SER A 393 -12.67 -9.89 12.75
N ILE A 394 -11.36 -10.07 12.54
CA ILE A 394 -10.35 -9.93 13.60
C ILE A 394 -10.34 -8.47 14.11
N ILE A 395 -10.21 -7.49 13.21
CA ILE A 395 -10.19 -6.08 13.61
C ILE A 395 -11.47 -5.67 14.34
N ASP A 396 -12.63 -6.08 13.83
CA ASP A 396 -13.92 -5.71 14.43
C ASP A 396 -14.12 -6.37 15.80
N GLN A 397 -13.73 -7.66 15.96
CA GLN A 397 -13.93 -8.40 17.20
C GLN A 397 -12.89 -8.08 18.27
N GLU A 398 -11.72 -7.58 17.90
CA GLU A 398 -10.63 -7.27 18.84
C GLU A 398 -10.51 -5.73 19.04
N MET A 399 -9.99 -4.99 18.07
CA MET A 399 -9.71 -3.56 18.22
C MET A 399 -10.97 -2.71 18.35
N VAL A 400 -11.96 -2.92 17.46
CA VAL A 400 -13.20 -2.12 17.48
C VAL A 400 -14.04 -2.46 18.70
N ALA A 401 -14.14 -3.74 19.07
CA ALA A 401 -14.86 -4.16 20.29
C ALA A 401 -14.22 -3.57 21.56
N SER A 402 -12.89 -3.62 21.67
CA SER A 402 -12.15 -3.00 22.79
C SER A 402 -12.36 -1.48 22.82
N ALA A 403 -12.36 -0.81 21.65
CA ALA A 403 -12.59 0.63 21.58
C ALA A 403 -13.99 1.03 22.07
N HIS A 404 -15.02 0.24 21.77
CA HIS A 404 -16.36 0.45 22.30
C HIS A 404 -16.43 0.21 23.80
N TRP A 405 -15.84 -0.88 24.28
CA TRP A 405 -15.79 -1.14 25.73
C TRP A 405 -15.06 -0.01 26.48
N ILE A 406 -13.91 0.46 25.97
CA ILE A 406 -13.16 1.58 26.54
C ILE A 406 -14.01 2.86 26.60
N LYS A 407 -14.75 3.14 25.51
CA LYS A 407 -15.64 4.31 25.45
C LYS A 407 -16.68 4.30 26.55
N ASP A 408 -17.25 3.13 26.86
CA ASP A 408 -18.38 2.97 27.77
C ASP A 408 -17.94 2.80 29.24
N ASN A 409 -16.71 2.34 29.49
CA ASN A 409 -16.26 1.93 30.83
C ASN A 409 -15.09 2.76 31.39
N ILE A 410 -14.29 3.43 30.57
CA ILE A 410 -13.14 4.22 31.03
C ILE A 410 -13.42 5.71 30.85
N PRO A 411 -13.32 6.54 31.90
CA PRO A 411 -13.45 8.00 31.81
C PRO A 411 -12.47 8.59 30.80
N THR A 412 -12.91 9.64 30.07
CA THR A 412 -12.11 10.23 28.96
C THR A 412 -10.87 10.98 29.42
N ASP A 413 -10.79 11.35 30.71
CA ASP A 413 -9.63 12.01 31.33
C ASP A 413 -8.57 11.03 31.83
N GLN A 414 -8.85 9.72 31.84
CA GLN A 414 -7.89 8.70 32.21
C GLN A 414 -6.90 8.43 31.06
N MET A 415 -5.61 8.39 31.41
CA MET A 415 -4.54 8.11 30.45
C MET A 415 -4.56 6.64 30.03
N LEU A 416 -4.71 6.42 28.75
CA LEU A 416 -4.77 5.11 28.14
C LEU A 416 -3.49 4.85 27.32
N THR A 417 -2.86 3.71 27.56
CA THR A 417 -1.74 3.22 26.75
C THR A 417 -2.26 2.22 25.73
N ILE A 418 -1.79 2.28 24.49
CA ILE A 418 -2.30 1.45 23.40
C ILE A 418 -1.17 1.12 22.44
N HIS A 419 -1.16 -0.08 21.90
CA HIS A 419 -0.29 -0.43 20.77
C HIS A 419 -1.01 -0.17 19.44
N ASP A 420 -2.23 -0.69 19.25
CA ASP A 420 -3.03 -0.52 18.03
C ASP A 420 -4.02 0.65 18.21
N ILE A 421 -3.57 1.86 17.87
CA ILE A 421 -4.25 3.12 18.23
C ILE A 421 -5.47 3.46 17.37
N GLY A 422 -5.62 2.84 16.18
CA GLY A 422 -6.54 3.30 15.15
C GLY A 422 -8.01 3.28 15.56
N ALA A 423 -8.53 2.11 15.94
CA ALA A 423 -9.94 1.95 16.33
C ALA A 423 -10.29 2.80 17.55
N VAL A 424 -9.42 2.84 18.58
CA VAL A 424 -9.66 3.66 19.77
C VAL A 424 -9.67 5.14 19.41
N GLY A 425 -8.72 5.63 18.61
CA GLY A 425 -8.69 7.02 18.14
C GLY A 425 -9.95 7.41 17.37
N TYR A 426 -10.60 6.46 16.71
CA TYR A 426 -11.81 6.72 15.95
C TYR A 426 -13.09 6.66 16.80
N PHE A 427 -13.28 5.59 17.59
CA PHE A 427 -14.52 5.31 18.33
C PHE A 427 -14.52 5.86 19.75
N ALA A 428 -13.35 5.98 20.38
CA ALA A 428 -13.19 6.46 21.76
C ALA A 428 -12.07 7.53 21.88
N PRO A 429 -12.15 8.66 21.11
CA PRO A 429 -11.06 9.63 21.05
C PRO A 429 -10.77 10.22 22.42
N ARG A 430 -9.49 10.16 22.84
CA ARG A 430 -8.97 10.63 24.12
C ARG A 430 -7.46 10.84 24.06
N PRO A 431 -6.85 11.51 25.06
CA PRO A 431 -5.41 11.47 25.25
C PRO A 431 -4.91 10.04 25.43
N MET A 432 -3.80 9.68 24.76
CA MET A 432 -3.25 8.32 24.80
C MET A 432 -1.74 8.32 24.68
N LEU A 433 -1.12 7.27 25.17
CA LEU A 433 0.27 6.89 24.99
C LEU A 433 0.35 5.76 23.98
N ASP A 434 1.14 5.93 22.95
CA ASP A 434 1.23 4.99 21.82
C ASP A 434 2.51 4.15 21.92
N LEU A 435 2.36 2.86 22.20
CA LEU A 435 3.49 1.93 22.29
C LEU A 435 4.13 1.59 20.94
N ALA A 436 3.46 1.86 19.81
CA ALA A 436 4.05 1.73 18.48
C ALA A 436 4.86 2.98 18.06
N GLY A 437 4.83 4.07 18.85
CA GLY A 437 5.63 5.27 18.64
C GLY A 437 5.17 6.18 17.49
N LEU A 438 3.96 5.98 16.94
CA LEU A 438 3.46 6.78 15.82
C LEU A 438 3.03 8.17 16.27
N VAL A 439 2.34 8.28 17.42
CA VAL A 439 1.92 9.55 18.05
C VAL A 439 2.71 9.87 19.33
N SER A 440 3.52 8.94 19.82
CA SER A 440 4.45 9.10 20.94
C SER A 440 5.88 8.80 20.50
N PRO A 441 6.49 9.60 19.62
CA PRO A 441 7.79 9.29 19.02
C PRO A 441 8.95 9.25 20.03
N GLU A 442 8.76 9.78 21.24
CA GLU A 442 9.74 9.73 22.31
C GLU A 442 10.10 8.31 22.77
N ILE A 443 9.25 7.30 22.49
CA ILE A 443 9.55 5.91 22.87
C ILE A 443 10.45 5.19 21.86
N ILE A 444 10.60 5.70 20.64
CA ILE A 444 11.34 5.02 19.56
C ILE A 444 12.72 4.51 19.99
N PRO A 445 13.52 5.26 20.78
CA PRO A 445 14.84 4.79 21.21
C PRO A 445 14.83 3.56 22.14
N PHE A 446 13.71 3.31 22.85
CA PHE A 446 13.59 2.23 23.84
C PHE A 446 12.33 1.37 23.66
N ILE A 447 11.74 1.35 22.46
CA ILE A 447 10.49 0.64 22.15
C ILE A 447 10.56 -0.87 22.40
N LEU A 448 11.76 -1.46 22.41
CA LEU A 448 12.02 -2.88 22.70
C LEU A 448 12.66 -3.10 24.10
N ASP A 449 12.78 -2.06 24.92
CA ASP A 449 13.34 -2.15 26.27
C ASP A 449 12.22 -2.11 27.31
N GLU A 450 11.90 -3.28 27.86
CA GLU A 450 10.84 -3.49 28.83
C GLU A 450 10.94 -2.54 30.04
N ASN A 451 12.13 -2.46 30.67
CA ASN A 451 12.32 -1.64 31.87
C ASN A 451 12.11 -0.15 31.58
N SER A 452 12.62 0.33 30.46
CA SER A 452 12.45 1.73 30.04
C SER A 452 10.99 2.03 29.71
N LEU A 453 10.26 1.08 29.11
CA LEU A 453 8.82 1.24 28.83
C LEU A 453 8.02 1.34 30.11
N TRP A 454 8.22 0.44 31.11
CA TRP A 454 7.52 0.52 32.40
C TRP A 454 7.81 1.82 33.13
N GLN A 455 9.08 2.27 33.17
CA GLN A 455 9.45 3.55 33.79
C GLN A 455 8.77 4.74 33.09
N TRP A 456 8.73 4.73 31.74
CA TRP A 456 8.07 5.77 30.98
C TRP A 456 6.56 5.80 31.23
N LEU A 457 5.90 4.64 31.26
CA LEU A 457 4.47 4.53 31.56
C LEU A 457 4.15 5.06 32.97
N GLN A 458 4.98 4.73 33.95
CA GLN A 458 4.84 5.23 35.31
C GLN A 458 5.02 6.75 35.39
N GLN A 459 6.03 7.31 34.72
CA GLN A 459 6.26 8.75 34.64
C GLN A 459 5.11 9.51 33.99
N LYS A 460 4.46 8.89 32.98
CA LYS A 460 3.29 9.45 32.29
C LYS A 460 1.97 9.25 33.04
N ASN A 461 1.99 8.63 34.21
CA ASN A 461 0.79 8.27 34.97
C ASN A 461 -0.20 7.43 34.15
N ALA A 462 0.31 6.49 33.35
CA ALA A 462 -0.51 5.55 32.61
C ALA A 462 -1.40 4.75 33.57
N ARG A 463 -2.69 4.64 33.27
CA ARG A 463 -3.64 3.94 34.12
C ARG A 463 -4.24 2.70 33.47
N TYR A 464 -4.36 2.70 32.18
CA TYR A 464 -4.90 1.57 31.42
C TYR A 464 -3.98 1.23 30.26
N LEU A 465 -3.95 -0.06 29.92
CA LEU A 465 -3.24 -0.58 28.74
C LEU A 465 -4.19 -1.46 27.93
N MET A 466 -4.31 -1.18 26.63
CA MET A 466 -4.97 -2.07 25.66
C MET A 466 -3.90 -2.68 24.75
N ALA A 467 -3.75 -4.00 24.79
CA ALA A 467 -2.73 -4.71 24.03
C ALA A 467 -3.11 -6.17 23.78
N PHE A 468 -2.55 -6.76 22.73
CA PHE A 468 -2.41 -8.21 22.64
C PHE A 468 -1.32 -8.71 23.60
N PRO A 469 -1.30 -10.01 23.96
CA PRO A 469 -0.30 -10.58 24.85
C PRO A 469 1.16 -10.35 24.42
N ASP A 470 1.42 -10.34 23.13
CA ASP A 470 2.73 -10.09 22.51
C ASP A 470 3.06 -8.60 22.29
N GLN A 471 2.23 -7.72 22.82
CA GLN A 471 2.38 -6.25 22.73
C GLN A 471 2.52 -5.59 24.10
N VAL A 472 2.38 -6.36 25.19
CA VAL A 472 2.65 -5.85 26.53
C VAL A 472 4.17 -5.69 26.72
N PRO A 473 4.67 -4.74 27.53
CA PRO A 473 6.10 -4.65 27.78
C PRO A 473 6.67 -5.99 28.30
N GLY A 474 7.71 -6.52 27.65
CA GLY A 474 8.34 -7.79 27.99
C GLY A 474 7.59 -9.06 27.56
N ASP A 475 6.47 -8.94 26.81
CA ASP A 475 5.62 -10.06 26.36
C ASP A 475 5.12 -10.96 27.53
N ASP A 476 5.13 -10.45 28.78
CA ASP A 476 4.68 -11.18 29.96
C ASP A 476 3.32 -10.67 30.45
N VAL A 477 2.25 -11.39 30.13
CA VAL A 477 0.88 -11.09 30.58
C VAL A 477 0.66 -11.30 32.08
N ASN A 478 1.59 -11.96 32.77
CA ASN A 478 1.54 -12.18 34.23
C ASN A 478 2.36 -11.15 34.99
N ASP A 479 2.88 -10.13 34.33
CA ASP A 479 3.59 -9.05 34.99
C ASP A 479 2.71 -8.41 36.09
N SER A 480 3.32 -8.12 37.25
CA SER A 480 2.63 -7.58 38.40
C SER A 480 1.96 -6.21 38.21
N HIS A 481 2.35 -5.48 37.17
CA HIS A 481 1.72 -4.21 36.80
C HIS A 481 0.38 -4.39 36.06
N LEU A 482 0.03 -5.60 35.61
CA LEU A 482 -1.10 -5.86 34.72
C LEU A 482 -2.28 -6.49 35.48
N CYS A 483 -3.39 -5.76 35.55
CA CYS A 483 -4.66 -6.26 36.13
C CYS A 483 -5.72 -6.31 34.99
N PRO A 484 -6.05 -7.49 34.45
CA PRO A 484 -7.00 -7.59 33.36
C PRO A 484 -8.41 -7.18 33.83
N VAL A 485 -9.02 -6.22 33.12
CA VAL A 485 -10.39 -5.72 33.41
C VAL A 485 -11.38 -6.07 32.30
N PHE A 486 -10.90 -6.32 31.09
CA PHE A 486 -11.72 -6.76 29.97
C PHE A 486 -10.86 -7.55 28.98
N THR A 487 -11.38 -8.67 28.48
CA THR A 487 -10.80 -9.42 27.36
C THR A 487 -11.89 -9.63 26.34
N THR A 488 -11.57 -9.41 25.06
CA THR A 488 -12.50 -9.67 23.97
C THR A 488 -12.83 -11.16 23.88
N GLY A 489 -14.02 -11.50 23.41
CA GLY A 489 -14.40 -12.90 23.19
C GLY A 489 -14.34 -13.29 21.72
N GLY A 490 -13.54 -12.61 20.92
CA GLY A 490 -13.49 -12.75 19.46
C GLY A 490 -13.03 -14.13 19.02
N GLN A 491 -13.86 -14.82 18.21
CA GLN A 491 -13.53 -16.14 17.71
C GLN A 491 -12.62 -16.08 16.47
N ALA A 492 -12.62 -14.96 15.74
CA ALA A 492 -11.85 -14.83 14.51
C ALA A 492 -10.34 -14.84 14.74
N ALA A 493 -9.87 -14.17 15.80
CA ALA A 493 -8.46 -14.20 16.21
C ALA A 493 -8.02 -15.60 16.63
N ILE A 494 -8.81 -16.27 17.49
CA ILE A 494 -8.54 -17.64 17.96
C ILE A 494 -8.49 -18.64 16.78
N GLN A 495 -9.44 -18.57 15.85
CA GLN A 495 -9.44 -19.41 14.63
C GLN A 495 -8.25 -19.14 13.71
N ALA A 496 -7.68 -17.95 13.76
CA ALA A 496 -6.47 -17.59 13.05
C ALA A 496 -5.17 -17.98 13.79
N GLY A 497 -5.29 -18.54 15.01
CA GLY A 497 -4.15 -18.93 15.86
C GLY A 497 -3.57 -17.80 16.70
N GLY A 498 -4.27 -16.65 16.79
CA GLY A 498 -3.89 -15.52 17.63
C GLY A 498 -4.65 -15.47 18.96
N PRO A 499 -4.21 -14.65 19.90
CA PRO A 499 -4.90 -14.39 21.16
C PRO A 499 -6.03 -13.36 20.99
N ASN A 500 -6.85 -13.22 22.04
CA ASN A 500 -7.76 -12.08 22.16
C ASN A 500 -7.04 -10.86 22.76
N MET A 501 -7.54 -9.67 22.41
CA MET A 501 -7.07 -8.41 22.96
C MET A 501 -7.60 -8.20 24.37
N THR A 502 -6.76 -7.65 25.23
CA THR A 502 -7.10 -7.41 26.64
C THR A 502 -6.88 -5.94 27.00
N VAL A 503 -7.78 -5.40 27.82
CA VAL A 503 -7.61 -4.12 28.50
C VAL A 503 -7.21 -4.43 29.94
N TYR A 504 -6.10 -3.86 30.37
CA TYR A 504 -5.57 -3.97 31.73
C TYR A 504 -5.70 -2.63 32.44
N GLU A 505 -6.02 -2.65 33.73
CA GLU A 505 -5.71 -1.55 34.64
C GLU A 505 -4.27 -1.71 35.13
N LEU A 506 -3.49 -0.63 35.07
CA LEU A 506 -2.08 -0.65 35.50
C LEU A 506 -1.98 -0.35 36.97
N THR A 507 -1.22 -1.18 37.70
CA THR A 507 -0.89 -0.99 39.10
C THR A 507 0.62 -0.86 39.30
N TRP A 508 1.02 0.03 40.19
CA TRP A 508 2.42 0.31 40.46
C TRP A 508 2.90 -0.26 41.78
N ASP A 509 2.00 -0.86 42.56
CA ASP A 509 2.28 -1.54 43.83
C ASP A 509 2.09 -3.07 43.75
N GLY A 510 1.75 -3.59 42.59
CA GLY A 510 1.54 -5.01 42.34
C GLY A 510 0.24 -5.56 42.90
N ILE A 511 -0.69 -4.69 43.31
CA ILE A 511 -1.97 -5.09 43.92
C ILE A 511 -3.11 -4.72 43.00
N CYS A 512 -3.78 -5.73 42.43
CA CYS A 512 -4.94 -5.48 41.59
C CYS A 512 -6.14 -4.94 42.39
N PRO A 513 -6.78 -3.86 41.92
CA PRO A 513 -8.01 -3.36 42.52
C PRO A 513 -9.09 -4.45 42.56
N LYS A 514 -9.86 -4.51 43.62
CA LYS A 514 -11.06 -5.36 43.69
C LYS A 514 -12.21 -4.62 43.02
N HIS A 515 -12.63 -5.09 41.85
CA HIS A 515 -13.81 -4.59 41.14
C HIS A 515 -15.11 -5.29 41.53
#